data_c042379cbacc9687eda6acedd18acab7
#
_entry.id   c042379cbacc9687eda6acedd18acab7
#
_cell.length_a   1.000
_cell.length_b   1.000
_cell.length_c   1.000
_cell.angle_alpha   90.00
_cell.angle_beta   90.00
_cell.angle_gamma   90.00
#
_symmetry.space_group_name_H-M   'P 1'
#
loop_
_entity.id
_entity.type
_entity.pdbx_description
1 polymer ?
#
loop_
_entity_poly.entity_id
_entity_poly.type
_entity_poly.pdbx_seq_one_letter_code
_entity_poly.pdbx_strand_id
1 'polypeptide(L)'
;MVKSQIIITLTLAILILAPLIYFFSNRSGFVILKKELKSIIYSPIAWIIISLVMLLNGFSFTAALEILRKNDVDETLVGYTFSSTSFWLTYFFIFPVITMRLFAEEHKVGTIETLLTAPVKTIHVLLAKYFSALIFYIILWIPSVVNFILLWLSSPENSFAIGSVGGAYTIILLLGVFNLSIGCFTSALTKNQLVAAMACFTFCMLHFLVGFILQDLPIPELWRNSLFYVSTVNHVEVFINGLIDTRQFVYYLSFTGLILFVTYNVLEFRKWKA
;
A
#
# COMPACT_ATOMS: atom_id res chain seq x y z
N MET A 1 15.40 21.82 17.83
CA MET A 1 14.50 20.71 17.49
C MET A 1 13.66 20.96 16.22
N VAL A 2 12.87 22.04 16.12
CA VAL A 2 12.00 22.30 14.96
C VAL A 2 12.78 22.45 13.64
N LYS A 3 13.93 23.14 13.62
CA LYS A 3 14.76 23.31 12.41
C LYS A 3 15.34 21.99 11.87
N SER A 4 15.74 21.07 12.75
CA SER A 4 16.26 19.77 12.32
C SER A 4 15.15 18.87 11.74
N GLN A 5 13.94 18.93 12.29
CA GLN A 5 12.79 18.19 11.73
C GLN A 5 12.38 18.74 10.35
N ILE A 6 12.38 20.05 10.15
CA ILE A 6 12.08 20.65 8.83
C ILE A 6 13.13 20.25 7.79
N ILE A 7 14.41 20.23 8.15
CA ILE A 7 15.49 19.79 7.25
C ILE A 7 15.32 18.31 6.89
N ILE A 8 15.01 17.45 7.85
CA ILE A 8 14.79 16.02 7.63
C ILE A 8 13.57 15.79 6.73
N THR A 9 12.47 16.49 6.96
CA THR A 9 11.26 16.38 6.12
C THR A 9 11.49 16.89 4.69
N LEU A 10 12.22 17.99 4.53
CA LEU A 10 12.62 18.52 3.21
C LEU A 10 13.55 17.56 2.46
N THR A 11 14.56 17.01 3.12
CA THR A 11 15.47 16.04 2.50
C THR A 11 14.76 14.76 2.11
N LEU A 12 13.84 14.25 2.93
CA LEU A 12 13.00 13.09 2.62
C LEU A 12 12.05 13.39 1.45
N ALA A 13 11.42 14.57 1.44
CA ALA A 13 10.56 14.98 0.34
C ALA A 13 11.35 15.07 -0.98
N ILE A 14 12.54 15.63 -0.98
CA ILE A 14 13.41 15.69 -2.16
C ILE A 14 13.82 14.28 -2.61
N LEU A 15 14.18 13.40 -1.67
CA LEU A 15 14.63 12.03 -1.95
C LEU A 15 13.51 11.17 -2.57
N ILE A 16 12.25 11.46 -2.26
CA ILE A 16 11.07 10.79 -2.80
C ILE A 16 10.61 11.45 -4.12
N LEU A 17 10.59 12.78 -4.16
CA LEU A 17 10.10 13.53 -5.33
C LEU A 17 11.08 13.50 -6.50
N ALA A 18 12.39 13.48 -6.24
CA ALA A 18 13.39 13.48 -7.30
C ALA A 18 13.27 12.25 -8.24
N PRO A 19 13.20 10.99 -7.76
CA PRO A 19 13.00 9.83 -8.63
C PRO A 19 11.62 9.83 -9.31
N LEU A 20 10.59 10.35 -8.66
CA LEU A 20 9.27 10.53 -9.25
C LEU A 20 9.31 11.54 -10.40
N ILE A 21 9.87 12.73 -10.17
CA ILE A 21 10.01 13.79 -11.19
C ILE A 21 10.85 13.28 -12.34
N TYR A 22 11.98 12.62 -12.06
CA TYR A 22 12.83 12.01 -13.08
C TYR A 22 12.09 10.98 -13.92
N PHE A 23 11.28 10.12 -13.26
CA PHE A 23 10.49 9.10 -13.94
C PHE A 23 9.40 9.71 -14.84
N PHE A 24 8.64 10.70 -14.32
CA PHE A 24 7.59 11.36 -15.07
C PHE A 24 8.12 12.29 -16.19
N SER A 25 9.33 12.80 -16.05
CA SER A 25 10.01 13.57 -17.12
C SER A 25 10.45 12.70 -18.30
N ASN A 26 10.53 11.38 -18.11
CA ASN A 26 11.01 10.45 -19.12
C ASN A 26 9.86 9.88 -19.94
N ARG A 27 9.72 10.29 -21.22
CA ARG A 27 8.62 9.88 -22.12
C ARG A 27 8.44 8.35 -22.19
N SER A 28 9.52 7.57 -22.19
CA SER A 28 9.46 6.11 -22.29
C SER A 28 8.82 5.47 -21.05
N GLY A 29 9.17 5.91 -19.84
CA GLY A 29 8.58 5.42 -18.60
C GLY A 29 7.08 5.71 -18.50
N PHE A 30 6.68 6.93 -18.88
CA PHE A 30 5.28 7.34 -18.86
C PHE A 30 4.41 6.56 -19.85
N VAL A 31 4.92 6.27 -21.05
CA VAL A 31 4.20 5.46 -22.06
C VAL A 31 3.95 4.04 -21.55
N ILE A 32 4.97 3.43 -20.91
CA ILE A 32 4.83 2.09 -20.31
C ILE A 32 3.81 2.13 -19.17
N LEU A 33 3.90 3.11 -18.27
CA LEU A 33 2.94 3.29 -17.15
C LEU A 33 1.51 3.38 -17.68
N LYS A 34 1.26 4.21 -18.69
CA LYS A 34 -0.08 4.36 -19.29
C LYS A 34 -0.59 3.05 -19.90
N LYS A 35 0.28 2.28 -20.55
CA LYS A 35 -0.04 0.96 -21.09
C LYS A 35 -0.40 -0.02 -19.98
N GLU A 36 0.43 -0.11 -18.93
CA GLU A 36 0.21 -1.02 -17.79
C GLU A 36 -1.06 -0.66 -17.04
N LEU A 37 -1.28 0.62 -16.73
CA LEU A 37 -2.49 1.07 -16.05
C LEU A 37 -3.76 0.74 -16.85
N LYS A 38 -3.73 0.97 -18.17
CA LYS A 38 -4.84 0.54 -19.04
C LYS A 38 -5.05 -0.97 -18.98
N SER A 39 -3.99 -1.76 -19.05
CA SER A 39 -4.07 -3.22 -18.96
C SER A 39 -4.72 -3.68 -17.65
N ILE A 40 -4.40 -3.04 -16.52
CA ILE A 40 -5.02 -3.34 -15.23
C ILE A 40 -6.50 -2.97 -15.26
N ILE A 41 -6.86 -1.74 -15.64
CA ILE A 41 -8.24 -1.23 -15.59
C ILE A 41 -9.18 -1.98 -16.54
N TYR A 42 -8.72 -2.35 -17.72
CA TYR A 42 -9.53 -3.11 -18.69
C TYR A 42 -9.62 -4.61 -18.38
N SER A 43 -8.87 -5.08 -17.38
CA SER A 43 -8.98 -6.47 -16.94
C SER A 43 -10.32 -6.71 -16.20
N PRO A 44 -11.06 -7.78 -16.52
CA PRO A 44 -12.29 -8.15 -15.76
C PRO A 44 -12.03 -8.31 -14.26
N ILE A 45 -10.83 -8.76 -13.88
CA ILE A 45 -10.44 -8.96 -12.49
C ILE A 45 -10.39 -7.62 -11.74
N ALA A 46 -9.98 -6.53 -12.38
CA ALA A 46 -9.97 -5.22 -11.75
C ALA A 46 -11.36 -4.80 -11.28
N TRP A 47 -12.38 -5.02 -12.10
CA TRP A 47 -13.77 -4.70 -11.75
C TRP A 47 -14.32 -5.56 -10.62
N ILE A 48 -13.94 -6.85 -10.57
CA ILE A 48 -14.28 -7.75 -9.46
C ILE A 48 -13.63 -7.24 -8.17
N ILE A 49 -12.35 -6.83 -8.21
CA ILE A 49 -11.65 -6.28 -7.05
C ILE A 49 -12.31 -4.98 -6.57
N ILE A 50 -12.59 -4.04 -7.49
CA ILE A 50 -13.25 -2.78 -7.17
C ILE A 50 -14.59 -3.05 -6.47
N SER A 51 -15.42 -3.92 -7.04
CA SER A 51 -16.73 -4.27 -6.47
C SER A 51 -16.62 -4.90 -5.08
N LEU A 52 -15.67 -5.82 -4.89
CA LEU A 52 -15.43 -6.47 -3.59
C LEU A 52 -14.96 -5.47 -2.54
N VAL A 53 -14.00 -4.62 -2.89
CA VAL A 53 -13.47 -3.59 -1.98
C VAL A 53 -14.57 -2.59 -1.61
N MET A 54 -15.39 -2.17 -2.57
CA MET A 54 -16.54 -1.27 -2.30
C MET A 54 -17.54 -1.91 -1.35
N LEU A 55 -17.88 -3.19 -1.55
CA LEU A 55 -18.80 -3.91 -0.67
C LEU A 55 -18.25 -4.03 0.75
N LEU A 56 -17.00 -4.45 0.91
CA LEU A 56 -16.38 -4.61 2.23
C LEU A 56 -16.21 -3.28 2.96
N ASN A 57 -15.76 -2.24 2.28
CA ASN A 57 -15.65 -0.91 2.89
C ASN A 57 -17.01 -0.29 3.22
N GLY A 58 -18.01 -0.46 2.35
CA GLY A 58 -19.37 -0.01 2.60
C GLY A 58 -19.99 -0.73 3.81
N PHE A 59 -19.79 -2.05 3.90
CA PHE A 59 -20.24 -2.83 5.05
C PHE A 59 -19.54 -2.39 6.35
N SER A 60 -18.22 -2.20 6.35
CA SER A 60 -17.47 -1.69 7.51
C SER A 60 -17.98 -0.33 7.96
N PHE A 61 -18.23 0.57 7.01
CA PHE A 61 -18.70 1.92 7.31
C PHE A 61 -20.12 1.93 7.90
N THR A 62 -21.04 1.14 7.33
CA THR A 62 -22.42 1.05 7.86
C THR A 62 -22.46 0.35 9.21
N ALA A 63 -21.66 -0.69 9.42
CA ALA A 63 -21.52 -1.36 10.71
C ALA A 63 -20.97 -0.41 11.78
N ALA A 64 -19.96 0.40 11.45
CA ALA A 64 -19.42 1.42 12.35
C ALA A 64 -20.47 2.47 12.74
N LEU A 65 -21.29 2.95 11.79
CA LEU A 65 -22.39 3.88 12.06
C LEU A 65 -23.45 3.27 13.00
N GLU A 66 -23.80 1.99 12.81
CA GLU A 66 -24.78 1.32 13.67
C GLU A 66 -24.26 1.11 15.09
N ILE A 67 -22.98 0.75 15.26
CA ILE A 67 -22.37 0.57 16.58
C ILE A 67 -22.36 1.88 17.35
N LEU A 68 -21.91 2.96 16.73
CA LEU A 68 -21.90 4.28 17.35
C LEU A 68 -23.29 4.81 17.69
N ARG A 69 -24.32 4.46 16.90
CA ARG A 69 -25.71 4.84 17.19
C ARG A 69 -26.29 4.11 18.41
N LYS A 70 -25.84 2.88 18.67
CA LYS A 70 -26.40 2.00 19.72
C LYS A 70 -25.68 2.10 21.05
N ASN A 71 -24.41 2.46 21.06
CA ASN A 71 -23.55 2.44 22.22
C ASN A 71 -22.94 3.83 22.45
N ASP A 72 -22.92 4.28 23.71
CA ASP A 72 -22.06 5.37 24.20
C ASP A 72 -20.63 4.81 24.32
N VAL A 73 -19.90 4.74 23.22
CA VAL A 73 -18.55 4.18 23.18
C VAL A 73 -17.56 5.29 22.90
N ASP A 74 -16.42 5.26 23.59
CA ASP A 74 -15.33 6.24 23.44
C ASP A 74 -14.55 6.16 22.12
N GLU A 75 -14.86 5.17 21.25
CA GLU A 75 -14.20 5.01 19.96
C GLU A 75 -14.79 5.88 18.87
N THR A 76 -13.93 6.30 17.94
CA THR A 76 -14.32 7.16 16.82
C THR A 76 -14.84 6.32 15.64
N LEU A 77 -15.71 6.92 14.79
CA LEU A 77 -16.18 6.29 13.54
C LEU A 77 -15.02 5.79 12.67
N VAL A 78 -13.95 6.58 12.60
CA VAL A 78 -12.73 6.27 11.85
C VAL A 78 -12.05 5.04 12.43
N GLY A 79 -11.96 4.97 13.77
CA GLY A 79 -11.41 3.81 14.50
C GLY A 79 -12.16 2.53 14.14
N TYR A 80 -13.47 2.51 14.30
CA TYR A 80 -14.28 1.33 13.95
C TYR A 80 -14.17 0.93 12.49
N THR A 81 -14.17 1.89 11.57
CA THR A 81 -14.11 1.60 10.13
C THR A 81 -12.80 0.93 9.75
N PHE A 82 -11.65 1.46 10.21
CA PHE A 82 -10.32 1.01 9.80
C PHE A 82 -9.65 -0.01 10.75
N SER A 83 -10.24 -0.29 11.92
CA SER A 83 -9.83 -1.42 12.76
C SER A 83 -10.72 -2.65 12.58
N SER A 84 -11.77 -2.58 11.74
CA SER A 84 -12.71 -3.67 11.51
C SER A 84 -12.05 -4.90 10.86
N THR A 85 -12.60 -6.07 11.13
CA THR A 85 -12.19 -7.32 10.46
C THR A 85 -12.31 -7.22 8.95
N SER A 86 -13.33 -6.51 8.43
CA SER A 86 -13.53 -6.29 6.99
C SER A 86 -12.41 -5.46 6.37
N PHE A 87 -11.88 -4.46 7.09
CA PHE A 87 -10.72 -3.69 6.65
C PHE A 87 -9.48 -4.58 6.53
N TRP A 88 -9.18 -5.40 7.55
CA TRP A 88 -8.03 -6.29 7.53
C TRP A 88 -8.14 -7.39 6.48
N LEU A 89 -9.34 -7.92 6.24
CA LEU A 89 -9.59 -8.85 5.12
C LEU A 89 -9.26 -8.17 3.79
N THR A 90 -9.77 -6.96 3.56
CA THR A 90 -9.45 -6.18 2.36
C THR A 90 -7.95 -5.97 2.22
N TYR A 91 -7.27 -5.60 3.30
CA TYR A 91 -5.82 -5.39 3.36
C TYR A 91 -5.04 -6.62 2.90
N PHE A 92 -5.36 -7.81 3.41
CA PHE A 92 -4.61 -9.02 3.06
C PHE A 92 -4.80 -9.49 1.62
N PHE A 93 -5.98 -9.30 1.04
CA PHE A 93 -6.27 -9.80 -0.30
C PHE A 93 -5.94 -8.81 -1.42
N ILE A 94 -5.99 -7.52 -1.16
CA ILE A 94 -5.84 -6.48 -2.19
C ILE A 94 -4.45 -6.50 -2.84
N PHE A 95 -3.38 -6.60 -2.03
CA PHE A 95 -2.01 -6.55 -2.52
C PHE A 95 -1.63 -7.76 -3.37
N PRO A 96 -1.85 -9.02 -2.91
CA PRO A 96 -1.57 -10.20 -3.72
C PRO A 96 -2.30 -10.18 -5.07
N VAL A 97 -3.57 -9.80 -5.07
CA VAL A 97 -4.39 -9.84 -6.30
C VAL A 97 -3.97 -8.76 -7.30
N ILE A 98 -3.59 -7.56 -6.83
CA ILE A 98 -3.08 -6.50 -7.72
C ILE A 98 -1.72 -6.90 -8.31
N THR A 99 -0.83 -7.45 -7.48
CA THR A 99 0.59 -7.59 -7.84
C THR A 99 0.93 -8.91 -8.51
N MET A 100 0.12 -9.96 -8.34
CA MET A 100 0.41 -11.31 -8.85
C MET A 100 0.71 -11.34 -10.36
N ARG A 101 0.16 -10.39 -11.13
CA ARG A 101 0.29 -10.34 -12.59
C ARG A 101 1.41 -9.46 -13.10
N LEU A 102 1.96 -8.55 -12.27
CA LEU A 102 2.85 -7.49 -12.72
C LEU A 102 4.06 -7.99 -13.52
N PHE A 103 4.70 -9.06 -13.06
CA PHE A 103 5.85 -9.68 -13.73
C PHE A 103 5.61 -11.17 -14.03
N ALA A 104 4.89 -11.90 -13.16
CA ALA A 104 4.72 -13.33 -13.31
C ALA A 104 3.96 -13.73 -14.60
N GLU A 105 3.05 -12.88 -15.08
CA GLU A 105 2.35 -13.09 -16.34
C GLU A 105 3.29 -12.99 -17.53
N GLU A 106 4.15 -11.97 -17.58
CA GLU A 106 5.14 -11.78 -18.65
C GLU A 106 6.20 -12.89 -18.63
N HIS A 107 6.57 -13.36 -17.42
CA HIS A 107 7.42 -14.53 -17.27
C HIS A 107 6.78 -15.80 -17.81
N LYS A 108 5.48 -15.99 -17.55
CA LYS A 108 4.73 -17.17 -18.01
C LYS A 108 4.61 -17.21 -19.53
N VAL A 109 4.36 -16.06 -20.15
CA VAL A 109 4.17 -15.93 -21.60
C VAL A 109 5.51 -15.82 -22.35
N GLY A 110 6.63 -15.60 -21.65
CA GLY A 110 7.97 -15.43 -22.25
C GLY A 110 8.22 -14.03 -22.81
N THR A 111 7.29 -13.09 -22.65
CA THR A 111 7.41 -11.71 -23.18
C THR A 111 8.37 -10.83 -22.36
N ILE A 112 8.79 -11.30 -21.19
CA ILE A 112 9.72 -10.55 -20.34
C ILE A 112 11.09 -10.38 -21.00
N GLU A 113 11.57 -11.36 -21.75
CA GLU A 113 12.84 -11.28 -22.49
C GLU A 113 12.78 -10.18 -23.54
N THR A 114 11.68 -10.12 -24.28
CA THR A 114 11.43 -9.06 -25.27
C THR A 114 11.34 -7.67 -24.62
N LEU A 115 10.75 -7.60 -23.43
CA LEU A 115 10.63 -6.34 -22.69
C LEU A 115 11.99 -5.87 -22.14
N LEU A 116 12.83 -6.79 -21.66
CA LEU A 116 14.15 -6.48 -21.09
C LEU A 116 15.21 -6.21 -22.19
N THR A 117 15.05 -6.75 -23.40
CA THR A 117 15.92 -6.48 -24.55
C THR A 117 15.50 -5.24 -25.35
N ALA A 118 14.31 -4.70 -25.12
CA ALA A 118 13.89 -3.41 -25.70
C ALA A 118 14.85 -2.29 -25.29
N PRO A 119 15.00 -1.21 -26.09
CA PRO A 119 15.89 -0.09 -25.80
C PRO A 119 15.34 0.81 -24.67
N VAL A 120 14.92 0.18 -23.55
CA VAL A 120 14.38 0.83 -22.35
C VAL A 120 15.17 0.36 -21.14
N LYS A 121 15.46 1.30 -20.22
CA LYS A 121 16.14 0.93 -18.95
C LYS A 121 15.23 0.08 -18.06
N THR A 122 15.75 -0.99 -17.50
CA THR A 122 15.05 -1.91 -16.58
C THR A 122 14.34 -1.17 -15.44
N ILE A 123 14.98 -0.10 -14.92
CA ILE A 123 14.40 0.73 -13.85
C ILE A 123 13.09 1.42 -14.29
N HIS A 124 12.98 1.85 -15.57
CA HIS A 124 11.75 2.47 -16.07
C HIS A 124 10.60 1.47 -16.17
N VAL A 125 10.90 0.22 -16.53
CA VAL A 125 9.92 -0.86 -16.58
C VAL A 125 9.42 -1.18 -15.17
N LEU A 126 10.35 -1.36 -14.21
CA LEU A 126 10.01 -1.64 -12.81
C LEU A 126 9.13 -0.53 -12.22
N LEU A 127 9.58 0.72 -12.34
CA LEU A 127 8.83 1.85 -11.76
C LEU A 127 7.49 2.06 -12.46
N ALA A 128 7.39 1.84 -13.78
CA ALA A 128 6.13 1.95 -14.50
C ALA A 128 5.09 0.94 -13.99
N LYS A 129 5.50 -0.32 -13.79
CA LYS A 129 4.63 -1.37 -13.24
C LYS A 129 4.24 -1.11 -11.79
N TYR A 130 5.20 -0.69 -10.97
CA TYR A 130 4.96 -0.34 -9.57
C TYR A 130 3.98 0.84 -9.45
N PHE A 131 4.20 1.94 -10.19
CA PHE A 131 3.30 3.10 -10.13
C PHE A 131 1.94 2.83 -10.76
N SER A 132 1.83 1.97 -11.77
CA SER A 132 0.52 1.57 -12.28
C SER A 132 -0.31 0.81 -11.26
N ALA A 133 0.33 -0.08 -10.49
CA ALA A 133 -0.31 -0.78 -9.38
C ALA A 133 -0.68 0.18 -8.23
N LEU A 134 0.19 1.15 -7.92
CA LEU A 134 -0.08 2.15 -6.88
C LEU A 134 -1.24 3.07 -7.25
N ILE A 135 -1.29 3.55 -8.50
CA ILE A 135 -2.42 4.38 -8.98
C ILE A 135 -3.73 3.57 -8.91
N PHE A 136 -3.71 2.30 -9.33
CA PHE A 136 -4.89 1.45 -9.22
C PHE A 136 -5.30 1.24 -7.76
N TYR A 137 -4.36 1.03 -6.85
CA TYR A 137 -4.62 0.94 -5.42
C TYR A 137 -5.27 2.21 -4.86
N ILE A 138 -4.79 3.40 -5.25
CA ILE A 138 -5.41 4.67 -4.84
C ILE A 138 -6.85 4.75 -5.34
N ILE A 139 -7.12 4.34 -6.58
CA ILE A 139 -8.48 4.33 -7.15
C ILE A 139 -9.42 3.46 -6.33
N LEU A 140 -8.96 2.34 -5.77
CA LEU A 140 -9.78 1.44 -4.94
C LEU A 140 -10.28 2.09 -3.65
N TRP A 141 -9.56 3.10 -3.12
CA TRP A 141 -9.95 3.80 -1.89
C TRP A 141 -10.85 5.02 -2.13
N ILE A 142 -11.01 5.49 -3.38
CA ILE A 142 -11.87 6.63 -3.71
C ILE A 142 -13.31 6.45 -3.19
N PRO A 143 -13.98 5.30 -3.35
CA PRO A 143 -15.35 5.13 -2.85
C PRO A 143 -15.46 5.25 -1.32
N SER A 144 -14.44 4.79 -0.59
CA SER A 144 -14.39 4.95 0.87
C SER A 144 -14.29 6.43 1.27
N VAL A 145 -13.46 7.22 0.56
CA VAL A 145 -13.38 8.68 0.77
C VAL A 145 -14.74 9.35 0.53
N VAL A 146 -15.46 8.93 -0.51
CA VAL A 146 -16.79 9.47 -0.83
C VAL A 146 -17.77 9.23 0.32
N ASN A 147 -17.74 8.07 1.00
CA ASN A 147 -18.59 7.79 2.16
C ASN A 147 -18.36 8.80 3.29
N PHE A 148 -17.11 9.14 3.62
CA PHE A 148 -16.80 10.15 4.63
C PHE A 148 -17.21 11.55 4.20
N ILE A 149 -17.04 11.90 2.91
CA ILE A 149 -17.48 13.20 2.37
C ILE A 149 -19.00 13.33 2.47
N LEU A 150 -19.76 12.30 2.10
CA LEU A 150 -21.23 12.29 2.17
C LEU A 150 -21.71 12.45 3.63
N LEU A 151 -21.06 11.76 4.56
CA LEU A 151 -21.38 11.91 5.98
C LEU A 151 -21.11 13.34 6.49
N TRP A 152 -19.96 13.90 6.11
CA TRP A 152 -19.63 15.28 6.50
C TRP A 152 -20.62 16.31 5.96
N LEU A 153 -21.08 16.13 4.71
CA LEU A 153 -22.10 17.00 4.11
C LEU A 153 -23.47 16.86 4.79
N SER A 154 -23.79 15.66 5.31
CA SER A 154 -25.06 15.39 5.97
C SER A 154 -25.10 15.85 7.43
N SER A 155 -23.97 15.88 8.13
CA SER A 155 -23.86 16.19 9.56
C SER A 155 -22.52 16.88 9.88
N PRO A 156 -22.36 18.18 9.53
CA PRO A 156 -21.05 18.84 9.61
C PRO A 156 -20.52 19.02 11.04
N GLU A 157 -21.40 19.16 12.03
CA GLU A 157 -20.99 19.62 13.38
C GLU A 157 -20.44 18.53 14.29
N ASN A 158 -20.73 17.21 14.03
CA ASN A 158 -20.39 16.14 14.97
C ASN A 158 -20.00 14.80 14.32
N SER A 159 -19.67 14.76 13.03
CA SER A 159 -19.52 13.46 12.35
C SER A 159 -18.18 12.76 12.63
N PHE A 160 -17.08 13.47 12.62
CA PHE A 160 -15.73 12.93 12.89
C PHE A 160 -14.65 14.03 12.90
N ALA A 161 -13.48 13.72 13.49
CA ALA A 161 -12.33 14.62 13.43
C ALA A 161 -11.64 14.50 12.04
N ILE A 162 -11.53 15.61 11.31
CA ILE A 162 -10.87 15.65 9.99
C ILE A 162 -9.43 15.11 10.05
N GLY A 163 -8.72 15.39 11.16
CA GLY A 163 -7.35 14.89 11.38
C GLY A 163 -7.28 13.37 11.42
N SER A 164 -8.25 12.69 12.02
CA SER A 164 -8.32 11.23 12.08
C SER A 164 -8.57 10.61 10.71
N VAL A 165 -9.45 11.18 9.88
CA VAL A 165 -9.67 10.73 8.51
C VAL A 165 -8.41 10.93 7.66
N GLY A 166 -7.79 12.11 7.75
CA GLY A 166 -6.53 12.40 7.04
C GLY A 166 -5.41 11.46 7.45
N GLY A 167 -5.28 11.18 8.74
CA GLY A 167 -4.34 10.19 9.28
C GLY A 167 -4.59 8.80 8.72
N ALA A 168 -5.84 8.30 8.81
CA ALA A 168 -6.21 6.98 8.31
C ALA A 168 -5.86 6.79 6.82
N TYR A 169 -6.22 7.72 5.95
CA TYR A 169 -5.85 7.60 4.54
C TYR A 169 -4.36 7.75 4.28
N THR A 170 -3.64 8.51 5.11
CA THR A 170 -2.19 8.61 5.00
C THR A 170 -1.52 7.28 5.32
N ILE A 171 -1.91 6.60 6.40
CA ILE A 171 -1.33 5.29 6.73
C ILE A 171 -1.72 4.22 5.70
N ILE A 172 -2.95 4.24 5.18
CA ILE A 172 -3.39 3.36 4.11
C ILE A 172 -2.49 3.51 2.87
N LEU A 173 -2.17 4.75 2.47
CA LEU A 173 -1.25 5.01 1.37
C LEU A 173 0.15 4.49 1.65
N LEU A 174 0.69 4.70 2.85
CA LEU A 174 2.02 4.20 3.24
C LEU A 174 2.08 2.67 3.22
N LEU A 175 1.05 2.02 3.75
CA LEU A 175 0.88 0.56 3.68
C LEU A 175 0.80 0.08 2.23
N GLY A 176 0.08 0.80 1.38
CA GLY A 176 -0.01 0.53 -0.05
C GLY A 176 1.35 0.59 -0.74
N VAL A 177 2.08 1.67 -0.52
CA VAL A 177 3.43 1.89 -1.07
C VAL A 177 4.36 0.72 -0.69
N PHE A 178 4.35 0.31 0.57
CA PHE A 178 5.20 -0.77 1.07
C PHE A 178 4.78 -2.15 0.55
N ASN A 179 3.51 -2.54 0.73
CA ASN A 179 3.06 -3.89 0.38
C ASN A 179 3.04 -4.13 -1.14
N LEU A 180 2.78 -3.10 -1.94
CA LEU A 180 2.91 -3.21 -3.40
C LEU A 180 4.36 -3.44 -3.82
N SER A 181 5.36 -2.90 -3.11
CA SER A 181 6.76 -3.19 -3.39
C SER A 181 7.11 -4.66 -3.10
N ILE A 182 6.59 -5.23 -2.01
CA ILE A 182 6.71 -6.66 -1.70
C ILE A 182 6.06 -7.50 -2.81
N GLY A 183 4.86 -7.12 -3.24
CA GLY A 183 4.16 -7.80 -4.33
C GLY A 183 4.89 -7.73 -5.67
N CYS A 184 5.51 -6.59 -6.00
CA CYS A 184 6.40 -6.48 -7.17
C CYS A 184 7.58 -7.45 -7.06
N PHE A 185 8.22 -7.52 -5.90
CA PHE A 185 9.34 -8.42 -5.64
C PHE A 185 8.92 -9.88 -5.80
N THR A 186 7.86 -10.30 -5.13
CA THR A 186 7.37 -11.70 -5.21
C THR A 186 6.95 -12.07 -6.63
N SER A 187 6.29 -11.16 -7.35
CA SER A 187 5.92 -11.36 -8.76
C SER A 187 7.13 -11.46 -9.69
N ALA A 188 8.22 -10.73 -9.42
CA ALA A 188 9.46 -10.81 -10.19
C ALA A 188 10.22 -12.12 -9.98
N LEU A 189 10.04 -12.82 -8.85
CA LEU A 189 10.74 -14.05 -8.53
C LEU A 189 10.20 -15.29 -9.25
N THR A 190 8.92 -15.32 -9.59
CA THR A 190 8.23 -16.52 -10.07
C THR A 190 7.56 -16.35 -11.43
N LYS A 191 7.35 -17.47 -12.15
CA LYS A 191 6.56 -17.53 -13.38
C LYS A 191 5.08 -17.86 -13.12
N ASN A 192 4.74 -18.26 -11.88
CA ASN A 192 3.39 -18.66 -11.53
C ASN A 192 2.69 -17.56 -10.72
N GLN A 193 1.58 -17.05 -11.24
CA GLN A 193 0.80 -15.98 -10.61
C GLN A 193 0.27 -16.38 -9.21
N LEU A 194 -0.17 -17.64 -9.03
CA LEU A 194 -0.64 -18.12 -7.73
C LEU A 194 0.49 -18.16 -6.69
N VAL A 195 1.68 -18.63 -7.09
CA VAL A 195 2.85 -18.64 -6.19
C VAL A 195 3.25 -17.22 -5.82
N ALA A 196 3.22 -16.27 -6.77
CA ALA A 196 3.46 -14.86 -6.49
C ALA A 196 2.47 -14.29 -5.48
N ALA A 197 1.17 -14.59 -5.67
CA ALA A 197 0.11 -14.14 -4.77
C ALA A 197 0.27 -14.73 -3.35
N MET A 198 0.51 -16.03 -3.24
CA MET A 198 0.73 -16.70 -1.96
C MET A 198 1.95 -16.16 -1.22
N ALA A 199 3.06 -15.93 -1.93
CA ALA A 199 4.26 -15.35 -1.35
C ALA A 199 4.00 -13.91 -0.85
N CYS A 200 3.34 -13.07 -1.65
CA CYS A 200 2.95 -11.73 -1.24
C CYS A 200 2.04 -11.76 -0.01
N PHE A 201 1.01 -12.61 -0.01
CA PHE A 201 0.10 -12.79 1.13
C PHE A 201 0.86 -13.20 2.39
N THR A 202 1.79 -14.15 2.29
CA THR A 202 2.61 -14.62 3.41
C THR A 202 3.45 -13.49 4.00
N PHE A 203 4.10 -12.68 3.17
CA PHE A 203 4.87 -11.53 3.65
C PHE A 203 4.00 -10.46 4.32
N CYS A 204 2.84 -10.13 3.73
CA CYS A 204 1.89 -9.19 4.33
C CYS A 204 1.37 -9.72 5.67
N MET A 205 1.07 -11.01 5.75
CA MET A 205 0.58 -11.66 6.98
C MET A 205 1.66 -11.70 8.06
N LEU A 206 2.91 -12.04 7.71
CA LEU A 206 4.03 -12.01 8.66
C LEU A 206 4.26 -10.62 9.23
N HIS A 207 4.22 -9.58 8.37
CA HIS A 207 4.36 -8.20 8.81
C HIS A 207 3.24 -7.76 9.77
N PHE A 208 2.00 -8.20 9.52
CA PHE A 208 0.87 -7.96 10.40
C PHE A 208 1.00 -8.72 11.73
N LEU A 209 1.36 -10.02 11.68
CA LEU A 209 1.48 -10.87 12.85
C LEU A 209 2.53 -10.37 13.85
N VAL A 210 3.60 -9.73 13.37
CA VAL A 210 4.58 -9.09 14.28
C VAL A 210 3.89 -8.12 15.22
N GLY A 211 2.95 -7.30 14.73
CA GLY A 211 2.20 -6.37 15.58
C GLY A 211 1.23 -7.06 16.54
N PHE A 212 0.57 -8.11 16.08
CA PHE A 212 -0.42 -8.84 16.85
C PHE A 212 0.22 -9.66 17.99
N ILE A 213 1.31 -10.35 17.71
CA ILE A 213 2.06 -11.15 18.71
C ILE A 213 2.59 -10.28 19.85
N LEU A 214 2.92 -9.01 19.56
CA LEU A 214 3.46 -8.10 20.56
C LEU A 214 2.47 -7.66 21.63
N GLN A 215 1.18 -7.73 21.36
CA GLN A 215 0.15 -7.34 22.33
C GLN A 215 0.00 -8.39 23.43
N ASP A 216 0.21 -9.69 23.12
CA ASP A 216 -0.13 -10.79 24.00
C ASP A 216 1.08 -11.48 24.67
N LEU A 217 2.31 -11.30 24.15
CA LEU A 217 3.47 -11.98 24.70
C LEU A 217 4.25 -11.15 25.75
N PRO A 218 4.67 -11.76 26.88
CA PRO A 218 5.56 -11.13 27.85
C PRO A 218 6.99 -11.04 27.30
N ILE A 219 7.25 -10.07 26.44
CA ILE A 219 8.55 -9.84 25.82
C ILE A 219 9.34 -8.80 26.64
N PRO A 220 10.68 -8.97 26.83
CA PRO A 220 11.51 -7.99 27.50
C PRO A 220 11.38 -6.60 26.85
N GLU A 221 11.38 -5.52 27.64
CA GLU A 221 11.15 -4.14 27.19
C GLU A 221 12.05 -3.71 26.03
N LEU A 222 13.30 -4.21 26.03
CA LEU A 222 14.27 -3.88 24.97
C LEU A 222 13.79 -4.34 23.57
N TRP A 223 13.23 -5.54 23.48
CA TRP A 223 12.69 -6.09 22.23
C TRP A 223 11.31 -5.53 21.92
N ARG A 224 10.51 -5.28 22.95
CA ARG A 224 9.17 -4.72 22.85
C ARG A 224 9.19 -3.39 22.11
N ASN A 225 10.06 -2.46 22.52
CA ASN A 225 10.18 -1.15 21.88
C ASN A 225 10.62 -1.25 20.41
N SER A 226 11.57 -2.14 20.09
CA SER A 226 12.02 -2.34 18.70
C SER A 226 10.93 -2.94 17.82
N LEU A 227 10.15 -3.87 18.33
CA LEU A 227 9.08 -4.54 17.60
C LEU A 227 7.84 -3.65 17.45
N PHE A 228 7.55 -2.73 18.37
CA PHE A 228 6.51 -1.70 18.21
C PHE A 228 6.78 -0.82 16.98
N TYR A 229 8.04 -0.58 16.64
CA TYR A 229 8.43 0.15 15.43
C TYR A 229 8.12 -0.58 14.12
N VAL A 230 7.86 -1.88 14.16
CA VAL A 230 7.55 -2.71 12.98
C VAL A 230 6.05 -3.02 12.91
N SER A 231 5.31 -2.79 14.01
CA SER A 231 3.91 -3.17 14.15
C SER A 231 2.97 -2.37 13.25
N THR A 232 2.43 -3.00 12.21
CA THR A 232 1.41 -2.42 11.32
C THR A 232 0.17 -1.98 12.08
N VAL A 233 -0.29 -2.79 13.05
CA VAL A 233 -1.50 -2.52 13.84
C VAL A 233 -1.34 -1.24 14.65
N ASN A 234 -0.22 -1.11 15.35
CA ASN A 234 0.09 0.09 16.13
C ASN A 234 0.21 1.35 15.25
N HIS A 235 0.81 1.21 14.05
CA HIS A 235 0.89 2.33 13.11
C HIS A 235 -0.49 2.80 12.66
N VAL A 236 -1.39 1.86 12.34
CA VAL A 236 -2.76 2.17 11.95
C VAL A 236 -3.50 2.87 13.09
N GLU A 237 -3.39 2.37 14.33
CA GLU A 237 -4.03 2.94 15.51
C GLU A 237 -3.57 4.38 15.79
N VAL A 238 -2.27 4.65 15.75
CA VAL A 238 -1.70 5.98 15.96
C VAL A 238 -2.24 6.99 14.93
N PHE A 239 -2.29 6.61 13.65
CA PHE A 239 -2.76 7.50 12.58
C PHE A 239 -4.27 7.70 12.60
N ILE A 240 -5.06 6.69 12.94
CA ILE A 240 -6.52 6.79 13.11
C ILE A 240 -6.87 7.78 14.23
N ASN A 241 -6.06 7.85 15.27
CA ASN A 241 -6.20 8.83 16.35
C ASN A 241 -5.74 10.26 15.95
N GLY A 242 -5.39 10.47 14.68
CA GLY A 242 -4.98 11.78 14.15
C GLY A 242 -3.53 12.17 14.48
N LEU A 243 -2.75 11.26 15.06
CA LEU A 243 -1.35 11.50 15.38
C LEU A 243 -0.47 11.09 14.19
N ILE A 244 0.08 12.05 13.46
CA ILE A 244 0.95 11.79 12.32
C ILE A 244 2.41 11.77 12.81
N ASP A 245 3.02 10.58 12.87
CA ASP A 245 4.43 10.42 13.23
C ASP A 245 5.29 10.26 11.97
N THR A 246 6.31 11.12 11.83
CA THR A 246 7.25 11.11 10.70
C THR A 246 8.13 9.85 10.65
N ARG A 247 8.30 9.15 11.78
CA ARG A 247 9.10 7.91 11.87
C ARG A 247 8.55 6.82 10.96
N GLN A 248 7.22 6.69 10.89
CA GLN A 248 6.56 5.70 10.06
C GLN A 248 6.71 6.00 8.57
N PHE A 249 6.74 7.28 8.17
CA PHE A 249 7.09 7.65 6.79
C PHE A 249 8.48 7.17 6.41
N VAL A 250 9.47 7.42 7.27
CA VAL A 250 10.84 6.97 7.02
C VAL A 250 10.89 5.45 6.92
N TYR A 251 10.23 4.75 7.83
CA TYR A 251 10.15 3.29 7.84
C TYR A 251 9.61 2.75 6.51
N TYR A 252 8.37 3.10 6.15
CA TYR A 252 7.72 2.55 4.95
C TYR A 252 8.44 2.94 3.66
N LEU A 253 8.96 4.16 3.54
CA LEU A 253 9.63 4.62 2.33
C LEU A 253 11.03 4.02 2.16
N SER A 254 11.80 3.89 3.24
CA SER A 254 13.13 3.27 3.18
C SER A 254 13.06 1.78 2.83
N PHE A 255 12.14 1.04 3.46
CA PHE A 255 11.92 -0.36 3.12
C PHE A 255 11.39 -0.55 1.70
N THR A 256 10.46 0.29 1.24
CA THR A 256 9.99 0.29 -0.15
C THR A 256 11.15 0.49 -1.12
N GLY A 257 12.01 1.48 -0.87
CA GLY A 257 13.18 1.74 -1.70
C GLY A 257 14.13 0.56 -1.74
N LEU A 258 14.38 -0.08 -0.59
CA LEU A 258 15.22 -1.25 -0.48
C LEU A 258 14.63 -2.45 -1.28
N ILE A 259 13.34 -2.73 -1.12
CA ILE A 259 12.67 -3.84 -1.83
C ILE A 259 12.67 -3.60 -3.33
N LEU A 260 12.36 -2.38 -3.78
CA LEU A 260 12.42 -2.04 -5.20
C LEU A 260 13.85 -2.12 -5.75
N PHE A 261 14.86 -1.74 -4.98
CA PHE A 261 16.27 -1.91 -5.37
C PHE A 261 16.64 -3.39 -5.52
N VAL A 262 16.22 -4.25 -4.58
CA VAL A 262 16.43 -5.70 -4.69
C VAL A 262 15.68 -6.26 -5.91
N THR A 263 14.45 -5.82 -6.15
CA THR A 263 13.66 -6.22 -7.33
C THR A 263 14.36 -5.82 -8.63
N TYR A 264 14.91 -4.61 -8.69
CA TYR A 264 15.70 -4.15 -9.83
C TYR A 264 16.90 -5.07 -10.10
N ASN A 265 17.66 -5.43 -9.06
CA ASN A 265 18.82 -6.33 -9.20
C ASN A 265 18.38 -7.73 -9.68
N VAL A 266 17.27 -8.26 -9.21
CA VAL A 266 16.72 -9.54 -9.68
C VAL A 266 16.39 -9.49 -11.17
N LEU A 267 15.74 -8.40 -11.63
CA LEU A 267 15.41 -8.22 -13.05
C LEU A 267 16.65 -8.03 -13.91
N GLU A 268 17.63 -7.27 -13.44
CA GLU A 268 18.89 -7.03 -14.16
C GLU A 268 19.71 -8.33 -14.29
N PHE A 269 19.80 -9.12 -13.22
CA PHE A 269 20.47 -10.43 -13.25
C PHE A 269 19.83 -11.38 -14.26
N ARG A 270 18.51 -11.36 -14.40
CA ARG A 270 17.81 -12.16 -15.42
C ARG A 270 18.12 -11.71 -16.83
N LYS A 271 18.25 -10.40 -17.06
CA LYS A 271 18.64 -9.83 -18.36
C LYS A 271 20.01 -10.34 -18.82
N TRP A 272 20.94 -10.57 -17.89
CA TRP A 272 22.28 -11.10 -18.21
C TRP A 272 22.29 -12.60 -18.52
N LYS A 273 21.23 -13.32 -18.14
CA LYS A 273 21.12 -14.77 -18.38
C LYS A 273 20.28 -15.11 -19.62
N ALA A 274 19.51 -14.17 -20.14
CA ALA A 274 18.75 -14.29 -21.38
C ALA A 274 19.60 -13.91 -22.59
#